data_e0ae47ef41bb20d95dc91920d393a8fa
#
_entry.id   e0ae47ef41bb20d95dc91920d393a8fa
#
_cell.length_a   1.000
_cell.length_b   1.000
_cell.length_c   1.000
_cell.angle_alpha   90.00
_cell.angle_beta   90.00
_cell.angle_gamma   90.00
#
_symmetry.space_group_name_H-M   'P 1'
#
loop_
_entity.id
_entity.type
_entity.pdbx_description
1 polymer ?
#
loop_
_entity_poly.entity_id
_entity_poly.type
_entity_poly.pdbx_seq_one_letter_code
_entity_poly.pdbx_strand_id
1 'polypeptide(L)'
;MPETEALLPRFRSANTQVLGVSVDSVFSHANWGASLGGVSFPLLADFEPKGGVAKSFGLYLDGPGLTDRATVLIDKEGVVRYINAVGPPGRRDIGELAAECEKVGGGELPGPGSASGTLYVKDGCGASRAAKLALQNLHLENSVTIRNVSQDPAAMEAMKSEGGKDQAPCLVADGESLYESGDIVAKLVAQVAPLP
;
A
#
# COMPACT_ATOMS: atom_id res chain seq x y z
N MET A 1 -12.61 1.37 7.67
CA MET A 1 -11.14 1.21 7.78
C MET A 1 -10.68 0.87 9.21
N PRO A 2 -10.98 1.64 10.28
CA PRO A 2 -10.57 1.23 11.64
C PRO A 2 -11.08 -0.16 12.06
N GLU A 3 -12.30 -0.52 11.70
CA GLU A 3 -12.88 -1.85 11.96
C GLU A 3 -12.14 -2.95 11.17
N THR A 4 -11.74 -2.67 9.92
CA THR A 4 -10.91 -3.58 9.11
C THR A 4 -9.54 -3.77 9.74
N GLU A 5 -8.92 -2.66 10.21
CA GLU A 5 -7.63 -2.69 10.91
C GLU A 5 -7.69 -3.56 12.16
N ALA A 6 -8.73 -3.40 12.97
CA ALA A 6 -8.93 -4.20 14.18
C ALA A 6 -9.12 -5.70 13.90
N LEU A 7 -9.63 -6.07 12.72
CA LEU A 7 -9.88 -7.44 12.31
C LEU A 7 -8.79 -8.05 11.43
N LEU A 8 -7.69 -7.33 11.16
CA LEU A 8 -6.58 -7.86 10.35
C LEU A 8 -6.04 -9.21 10.82
N PRO A 9 -5.91 -9.49 12.13
CA PRO A 9 -5.49 -10.82 12.57
C PRO A 9 -6.42 -11.94 12.08
N ARG A 10 -7.75 -11.71 12.03
CA ARG A 10 -8.71 -12.69 11.49
C ARG A 10 -8.51 -12.91 9.99
N PHE A 11 -8.32 -11.85 9.22
CA PHE A 11 -8.06 -11.97 7.78
C PHE A 11 -6.76 -12.75 7.53
N ARG A 12 -5.70 -12.48 8.28
CA ARG A 12 -4.42 -13.21 8.18
C ARG A 12 -4.58 -14.68 8.52
N SER A 13 -5.28 -15.01 9.61
CA SER A 13 -5.58 -16.40 10.00
C SER A 13 -6.43 -17.12 8.94
N ALA A 14 -7.21 -16.38 8.17
CA ALA A 14 -7.96 -16.88 7.01
C ALA A 14 -7.13 -16.90 5.72
N ASN A 15 -5.80 -16.76 5.79
CA ASN A 15 -4.92 -16.68 4.63
C ASN A 15 -5.38 -15.61 3.60
N THR A 16 -5.84 -14.47 4.10
CA THR A 16 -6.42 -13.40 3.29
C THR A 16 -5.64 -12.11 3.44
N GLN A 17 -5.12 -11.58 2.31
CA GLN A 17 -4.52 -10.26 2.23
C GLN A 17 -5.60 -9.20 2.01
N VAL A 18 -5.66 -8.20 2.87
CA VAL A 18 -6.55 -7.04 2.68
C VAL A 18 -5.86 -5.98 1.81
N LEU A 19 -6.58 -5.46 0.82
CA LEU A 19 -6.18 -4.32 0.00
C LEU A 19 -7.31 -3.29 0.00
N GLY A 20 -6.97 -2.02 0.21
CA GLY A 20 -7.90 -0.91 -0.02
C GLY A 20 -7.67 -0.34 -1.43
N VAL A 21 -8.74 -0.12 -2.18
CA VAL A 21 -8.65 0.44 -3.55
C VAL A 21 -9.62 1.60 -3.68
N SER A 22 -9.18 2.75 -4.18
CA SER A 22 -10.07 3.86 -4.53
C SER A 22 -9.50 4.71 -5.66
N VAL A 23 -10.33 5.56 -6.25
CA VAL A 23 -9.93 6.51 -7.31
C VAL A 23 -9.08 7.67 -6.80
N ASP A 24 -8.76 7.68 -5.51
CA ASP A 24 -7.95 8.73 -4.90
C ASP A 24 -6.46 8.56 -5.25
N SER A 25 -5.73 9.67 -5.19
CA SER A 25 -4.28 9.66 -5.38
C SER A 25 -3.57 9.06 -4.16
N VAL A 26 -2.34 8.58 -4.35
CA VAL A 26 -1.47 8.11 -3.25
C VAL A 26 -1.26 9.17 -2.16
N PHE A 27 -1.27 10.46 -2.53
CA PHE A 27 -1.15 11.57 -1.58
C PHE A 27 -2.40 11.70 -0.70
N SER A 28 -3.60 11.52 -1.30
CA SER A 28 -4.86 11.50 -0.56
C SER A 28 -4.91 10.31 0.39
N HIS A 29 -4.50 9.12 -0.06
CA HIS A 29 -4.42 7.92 0.76
C HIS A 29 -3.49 8.11 1.97
N ALA A 30 -2.31 8.70 1.77
CA ALA A 30 -1.37 8.95 2.86
C ALA A 30 -1.95 9.90 3.92
N ASN A 31 -2.53 11.01 3.49
CA ASN A 31 -3.14 11.98 4.42
C ASN A 31 -4.34 11.38 5.15
N TRP A 32 -5.18 10.63 4.44
CA TRP A 32 -6.34 9.99 5.03
C TRP A 32 -5.94 8.87 6.00
N GLY A 33 -5.00 8.01 5.63
CA GLY A 33 -4.47 6.98 6.52
C GLY A 33 -3.91 7.56 7.81
N ALA A 34 -3.12 8.64 7.71
CA ALA A 34 -2.60 9.35 8.87
C ALA A 34 -3.72 9.93 9.76
N SER A 35 -4.78 10.48 9.16
CA SER A 35 -5.93 11.03 9.91
C SER A 35 -6.72 9.95 10.68
N LEU A 36 -6.60 8.69 10.30
CA LEU A 36 -7.23 7.54 10.96
C LEU A 36 -6.35 6.90 12.05
N GLY A 37 -5.18 7.48 12.34
CA GLY A 37 -4.20 6.90 13.26
C GLY A 37 -3.31 5.82 12.63
N GLY A 38 -3.35 5.71 11.31
CA GLY A 38 -2.63 4.72 10.52
C GLY A 38 -3.55 3.62 9.95
N VAL A 39 -3.07 3.03 8.86
CA VAL A 39 -3.69 1.87 8.20
C VAL A 39 -2.55 0.93 7.80
N SER A 40 -2.54 -0.32 8.29
CA SER A 40 -1.42 -1.25 8.12
C SER A 40 -1.57 -2.21 6.92
N PHE A 41 -2.61 -2.04 6.11
CA PHE A 41 -2.76 -2.76 4.84
C PHE A 41 -2.65 -1.79 3.66
N PRO A 42 -2.20 -2.26 2.48
CA PRO A 42 -1.97 -1.42 1.32
C PRO A 42 -3.20 -0.65 0.86
N LEU A 43 -3.02 0.64 0.55
CA LEU A 43 -4.01 1.50 -0.09
C LEU A 43 -3.57 1.77 -1.53
N LEU A 44 -4.27 1.18 -2.48
CA LEU A 44 -3.96 1.22 -3.90
C LEU A 44 -4.74 2.33 -4.60
N ALA A 45 -4.05 3.15 -5.40
CA ALA A 45 -4.64 4.26 -6.14
C ALA A 45 -5.12 3.78 -7.53
N ASP A 46 -6.43 3.72 -7.71
CA ASP A 46 -7.09 3.52 -9.02
C ASP A 46 -7.37 4.89 -9.68
N PHE A 47 -6.34 5.77 -9.60
CA PHE A 47 -6.42 7.18 -9.99
C PHE A 47 -6.32 7.36 -11.52
N GLU A 48 -5.42 6.63 -12.17
CA GLU A 48 -5.19 6.70 -13.60
C GLU A 48 -4.87 5.32 -14.20
N PRO A 49 -5.66 4.85 -15.19
CA PRO A 49 -6.88 5.49 -15.71
C PRO A 49 -8.00 5.47 -14.68
N LYS A 50 -8.67 6.60 -14.49
CA LYS A 50 -9.61 6.81 -13.38
C LYS A 50 -10.65 5.70 -13.28
N GLY A 51 -10.60 4.96 -12.16
CA GLY A 51 -11.53 3.87 -11.87
C GLY A 51 -11.34 2.66 -12.77
N GLY A 52 -10.15 2.39 -13.30
CA GLY A 52 -9.88 1.26 -14.18
C GLY A 52 -10.19 -0.08 -13.51
N VAL A 53 -9.71 -0.28 -12.29
CA VAL A 53 -9.99 -1.47 -11.47
C VAL A 53 -11.46 -1.52 -11.09
N ALA A 54 -12.04 -0.41 -10.59
CA ALA A 54 -13.45 -0.37 -10.22
C ALA A 54 -14.38 -0.70 -11.40
N LYS A 55 -14.06 -0.21 -12.60
CA LYS A 55 -14.81 -0.52 -13.84
C LYS A 55 -14.75 -2.01 -14.19
N SER A 56 -13.60 -2.65 -14.03
CA SER A 56 -13.43 -4.07 -14.32
C SER A 56 -14.32 -4.98 -13.45
N PHE A 57 -14.66 -4.51 -12.25
CA PHE A 57 -15.60 -5.19 -11.34
C PHE A 57 -17.05 -4.66 -11.43
N GLY A 58 -17.34 -3.71 -12.33
CA GLY A 58 -18.66 -3.08 -12.41
C GLY A 58 -19.01 -2.20 -11.20
N LEU A 59 -18.01 -1.69 -10.49
CA LEU A 59 -18.14 -0.95 -9.23
C LEU A 59 -17.82 0.54 -9.36
N TYR A 60 -17.61 1.04 -10.58
CA TYR A 60 -17.41 2.47 -10.82
C TYR A 60 -18.75 3.18 -11.03
N LEU A 61 -18.96 4.27 -10.31
CA LEU A 61 -20.14 5.12 -10.39
C LEU A 61 -19.82 6.34 -11.26
N ASP A 62 -20.26 6.32 -12.52
CA ASP A 62 -19.94 7.36 -13.51
C ASP A 62 -20.44 8.75 -13.09
N GLY A 63 -21.65 8.84 -12.54
CA GLY A 63 -22.24 10.11 -12.14
C GLY A 63 -21.39 10.89 -11.14
N PRO A 64 -21.07 10.35 -9.96
CA PRO A 64 -20.19 11.01 -8.99
C PRO A 64 -18.70 10.84 -9.30
N GLY A 65 -18.31 9.98 -10.24
CA GLY A 65 -16.92 9.76 -10.64
C GLY A 65 -16.06 9.08 -9.58
N LEU A 66 -16.62 8.12 -8.86
CA LEU A 66 -15.94 7.41 -7.76
C LEU A 66 -16.28 5.90 -7.77
N THR A 67 -15.52 5.16 -6.96
CA THR A 67 -15.78 3.73 -6.72
C THR A 67 -16.93 3.55 -5.72
N ASP A 68 -17.81 2.59 -5.97
CA ASP A 68 -18.83 2.18 -5.01
C ASP A 68 -18.19 1.68 -3.70
N ARG A 69 -18.93 1.75 -2.61
CA ARG A 69 -18.49 1.17 -1.35
C ARG A 69 -18.72 -0.34 -1.38
N ALA A 70 -17.75 -1.04 -1.91
CA ALA A 70 -17.84 -2.46 -2.18
C ALA A 70 -16.73 -3.28 -1.51
N THR A 71 -16.96 -4.57 -1.44
CA THR A 71 -15.95 -5.58 -1.09
C THR A 71 -15.97 -6.66 -2.15
N VAL A 72 -14.78 -7.07 -2.58
CA VAL A 72 -14.57 -8.19 -3.49
C VAL A 72 -13.61 -9.17 -2.81
N LEU A 73 -14.00 -10.43 -2.70
CA LEU A 73 -13.13 -11.52 -2.24
C LEU A 73 -12.74 -12.37 -3.44
N ILE A 74 -11.45 -12.51 -3.65
CA ILE A 74 -10.86 -13.28 -4.74
C ILE A 74 -10.03 -14.40 -4.14
N ASP A 75 -10.20 -15.62 -4.64
CA ASP A 75 -9.38 -16.76 -4.22
C ASP A 75 -8.00 -16.78 -4.91
N LYS A 76 -7.18 -17.77 -4.55
CA LYS A 76 -5.82 -17.94 -5.08
C LYS A 76 -5.79 -18.29 -6.56
N GLU A 77 -6.88 -18.79 -7.11
CA GLU A 77 -7.07 -19.10 -8.52
C GLU A 77 -7.51 -17.87 -9.32
N GLY A 78 -7.69 -16.70 -8.66
CA GLY A 78 -8.15 -15.46 -9.28
C GLY A 78 -9.66 -15.41 -9.50
N VAL A 79 -10.43 -16.30 -8.88
CA VAL A 79 -11.88 -16.35 -9.01
C VAL A 79 -12.54 -15.49 -7.92
N VAL A 80 -13.49 -14.63 -8.32
CA VAL A 80 -14.30 -13.86 -7.39
C VAL A 80 -15.26 -14.81 -6.65
N ARG A 81 -15.12 -14.89 -5.33
CA ARG A 81 -15.94 -15.75 -4.46
C ARG A 81 -17.04 -14.99 -3.73
N TYR A 82 -16.83 -13.69 -3.53
CA TYR A 82 -17.81 -12.84 -2.87
C TYR A 82 -17.70 -11.42 -3.42
N ILE A 83 -18.84 -10.80 -3.62
CA ILE A 83 -18.93 -9.38 -3.95
C ILE A 83 -20.15 -8.78 -3.25
N ASN A 84 -19.94 -7.67 -2.58
CA ASN A 84 -21.00 -6.91 -1.92
C ASN A 84 -20.77 -5.41 -2.10
N ALA A 85 -21.75 -4.72 -2.69
CA ALA A 85 -21.75 -3.28 -2.88
C ALA A 85 -22.92 -2.68 -2.11
N VAL A 86 -22.65 -1.71 -1.24
CA VAL A 86 -23.63 -1.11 -0.33
C VAL A 86 -23.94 0.35 -0.65
N GLY A 87 -23.38 0.87 -1.74
CA GLY A 87 -23.50 2.27 -2.13
C GLY A 87 -22.60 3.19 -1.26
N PRO A 88 -22.33 4.42 -1.72
CA PRO A 88 -21.43 5.36 -1.02
C PRO A 88 -21.80 5.63 0.44
N PRO A 89 -23.09 5.81 0.83
CA PRO A 89 -23.48 6.02 2.21
C PRO A 89 -23.58 4.73 3.03
N GLY A 90 -23.53 3.55 2.37
CA GLY A 90 -23.74 2.26 3.02
C GLY A 90 -22.61 1.88 3.98
N ARG A 91 -22.92 1.01 4.94
CA ARG A 91 -21.96 0.42 5.86
C ARG A 91 -21.77 -1.07 5.55
N ARG A 92 -20.52 -1.50 5.43
CA ARG A 92 -20.16 -2.90 5.29
C ARG A 92 -20.05 -3.54 6.67
N ASP A 93 -20.48 -4.78 6.80
CA ASP A 93 -20.20 -5.62 7.96
C ASP A 93 -18.83 -6.29 7.75
N ILE A 94 -17.83 -5.81 8.48
CA ILE A 94 -16.46 -6.33 8.34
C ILE A 94 -16.30 -7.66 9.07
N GLY A 95 -17.12 -7.92 10.09
CA GLY A 95 -17.16 -9.22 10.76
C GLY A 95 -17.71 -10.33 9.87
N GLU A 96 -18.80 -10.07 9.14
CA GLU A 96 -19.33 -10.96 8.11
C GLU A 96 -18.29 -11.21 7.00
N LEU A 97 -17.62 -10.16 6.52
CA LEU A 97 -16.58 -10.29 5.52
C LEU A 97 -15.44 -11.20 5.99
N ALA A 98 -14.97 -11.04 7.24
CA ALA A 98 -13.94 -11.91 7.80
C ALA A 98 -14.41 -13.37 7.82
N ALA A 99 -15.68 -13.63 8.15
CA ALA A 99 -16.25 -14.98 8.12
C ALA A 99 -16.33 -15.55 6.69
N GLU A 100 -16.59 -14.73 5.66
CA GLU A 100 -16.51 -15.16 4.27
C GLU A 100 -15.08 -15.53 3.86
N CYS A 101 -14.08 -14.76 4.31
CA CYS A 101 -12.67 -15.08 4.08
C CYS A 101 -12.27 -16.41 4.74
N GLU A 102 -12.75 -16.67 5.96
CA GLU A 102 -12.50 -17.94 6.67
C GLU A 102 -13.06 -19.17 5.93
N LYS A 103 -14.15 -19.00 5.16
CA LYS A 103 -14.73 -20.09 4.34
C LYS A 103 -13.91 -20.37 3.08
N VAL A 104 -13.29 -19.37 2.51
CA VAL A 104 -12.54 -19.47 1.24
C VAL A 104 -11.06 -19.77 1.49
N GLY A 105 -10.50 -19.13 2.51
CA GLY A 105 -9.09 -19.25 2.84
C GLY A 105 -8.75 -20.57 3.54
N GLY A 106 -7.49 -20.97 3.48
CA GLY A 106 -6.94 -22.12 4.20
C GLY A 106 -5.52 -21.80 4.66
N GLY A 107 -5.24 -21.98 5.95
CA GLY A 107 -3.95 -21.69 6.55
C GLY A 107 -3.79 -20.22 6.93
N GLU A 108 -2.62 -19.86 7.40
CA GLU A 108 -2.28 -18.50 7.83
C GLU A 108 -1.36 -17.81 6.81
N LEU A 109 -1.60 -16.54 6.54
CA LEU A 109 -0.67 -15.75 5.75
C LEU A 109 0.69 -15.68 6.46
N PRO A 110 1.80 -15.76 5.72
CA PRO A 110 3.09 -15.38 6.26
C PRO A 110 2.98 -13.99 6.92
N GLY A 111 3.67 -13.80 8.02
CA GLY A 111 3.75 -12.49 8.65
C GLY A 111 4.19 -11.41 7.64
N PRO A 112 3.89 -10.12 7.88
CA PRO A 112 4.32 -9.07 6.98
C PRO A 112 5.82 -9.21 6.76
N GLY A 113 6.23 -9.22 5.50
CA GLY A 113 7.64 -9.19 5.13
C GLY A 113 8.31 -7.96 5.74
N SER A 114 9.57 -8.06 6.08
CA SER A 114 10.36 -6.92 6.54
C SER A 114 11.14 -6.35 5.37
N ALA A 115 10.90 -5.09 5.03
CA ALA A 115 11.84 -4.35 4.20
C ALA A 115 12.88 -3.70 5.13
N SER A 116 14.16 -3.79 4.81
CA SER A 116 15.23 -3.09 5.52
C SER A 116 16.08 -2.32 4.53
N GLY A 117 16.69 -1.22 4.98
CA GLY A 117 17.56 -0.43 4.11
C GLY A 117 17.57 1.05 4.48
N THR A 118 18.12 1.85 3.57
CA THR A 118 18.16 3.31 3.70
C THR A 118 17.49 3.95 2.48
N LEU A 119 16.46 4.76 2.73
CA LEU A 119 15.83 5.60 1.73
C LEU A 119 16.39 7.03 1.80
N TYR A 120 17.20 7.40 0.83
CA TYR A 120 17.69 8.77 0.65
C TYR A 120 16.64 9.60 -0.07
N VAL A 121 16.29 10.75 0.50
CA VAL A 121 15.29 11.68 -0.01
C VAL A 121 15.85 13.10 -0.07
N LYS A 122 15.22 13.97 -0.86
CA LYS A 122 15.61 15.37 -0.95
C LYS A 122 14.38 16.29 -0.85
N ASP A 123 14.57 17.48 -0.26
CA ASP A 123 13.52 18.48 -0.12
C ASP A 123 13.03 18.98 -1.48
N GLY A 124 11.75 19.34 -1.56
CA GLY A 124 11.14 19.85 -2.78
C GLY A 124 11.03 18.86 -3.95
N CYS A 125 11.38 17.59 -3.76
CA CYS A 125 11.35 16.55 -4.77
C CYS A 125 10.07 15.73 -4.68
N GLY A 126 9.23 15.77 -5.72
CA GLY A 126 7.97 15.01 -5.79
C GLY A 126 8.19 13.49 -5.76
N ALA A 127 9.23 12.99 -6.45
CA ALA A 127 9.59 11.58 -6.44
C ALA A 127 10.06 11.10 -5.06
N SER A 128 10.86 11.89 -4.34
CA SER A 128 11.26 11.61 -2.94
C SER A 128 10.04 11.58 -2.02
N ARG A 129 9.09 12.51 -2.22
CA ARG A 129 7.85 12.54 -1.46
C ARG A 129 7.01 11.28 -1.71
N ALA A 130 6.87 10.85 -2.96
CA ALA A 130 6.11 9.65 -3.31
C ALA A 130 6.70 8.39 -2.63
N ALA A 131 8.02 8.18 -2.70
CA ALA A 131 8.69 7.07 -2.05
C ALA A 131 8.55 7.10 -0.52
N LYS A 132 8.69 8.28 0.09
CA LYS A 132 8.49 8.48 1.53
C LYS A 132 7.06 8.16 1.97
N LEU A 133 6.06 8.61 1.21
CA LEU A 133 4.66 8.35 1.52
C LEU A 133 4.30 6.87 1.37
N ALA A 134 4.86 6.18 0.36
CA ALA A 134 4.69 4.74 0.23
C ALA A 134 5.25 3.99 1.44
N LEU A 135 6.45 4.36 1.88
CA LEU A 135 7.07 3.80 3.09
C LEU A 135 6.19 4.00 4.33
N GLN A 136 5.63 5.19 4.50
CA GLN A 136 4.72 5.50 5.61
C GLN A 136 3.40 4.70 5.51
N ASN A 137 2.80 4.59 4.32
CA ASN A 137 1.58 3.80 4.12
C ASN A 137 1.78 2.30 4.36
N LEU A 138 3.00 1.80 4.17
CA LEU A 138 3.39 0.42 4.42
C LEU A 138 3.88 0.19 5.87
N HIS A 139 3.91 1.23 6.71
CA HIS A 139 4.39 1.20 8.10
C HIS A 139 5.82 0.68 8.25
N LEU A 140 6.70 1.11 7.34
CA LEU A 140 8.10 0.67 7.29
C LEU A 140 9.08 1.66 7.96
N GLU A 141 8.60 2.71 8.64
CA GLU A 141 9.43 3.76 9.24
C GLU A 141 10.40 3.24 10.33
N ASN A 142 10.05 2.11 10.93
CA ASN A 142 10.90 1.47 11.95
C ASN A 142 11.95 0.52 11.36
N SER A 143 11.81 0.13 10.10
CA SER A 143 12.66 -0.86 9.44
C SER A 143 13.49 -0.29 8.28
N VAL A 144 13.02 0.79 7.66
CA VAL A 144 13.73 1.52 6.61
C VAL A 144 14.11 2.91 7.13
N THR A 145 15.41 3.17 7.21
CA THR A 145 15.93 4.46 7.65
C THR A 145 15.77 5.53 6.57
N ILE A 146 15.15 6.67 6.89
CA ILE A 146 15.04 7.80 5.96
C ILE A 146 16.16 8.79 6.23
N ARG A 147 16.95 9.14 5.22
CA ARG A 147 18.00 10.17 5.28
C ARG A 147 17.74 11.26 4.26
N ASN A 148 17.70 12.52 4.72
CA ASN A 148 17.44 13.68 3.86
C ASN A 148 18.77 14.32 3.42
N VAL A 149 19.12 14.15 2.15
CA VAL A 149 20.36 14.65 1.56
C VAL A 149 20.40 16.19 1.41
N SER A 150 19.25 16.86 1.50
CA SER A 150 19.22 18.34 1.50
C SER A 150 19.59 18.95 2.84
N GLN A 151 19.48 18.18 3.92
CA GLN A 151 19.67 18.64 5.30
C GLN A 151 20.91 18.05 5.96
N ASP A 152 21.40 16.91 5.45
CA ASP A 152 22.55 16.18 6.01
C ASP A 152 23.60 15.93 4.91
N PRO A 153 24.73 16.68 4.92
CA PRO A 153 25.84 16.45 3.99
C PRO A 153 26.42 15.03 4.05
N ALA A 154 26.42 14.40 5.23
CA ALA A 154 26.88 13.03 5.38
C ALA A 154 25.92 12.03 4.72
N ALA A 155 24.62 12.33 4.68
CA ALA A 155 23.65 11.54 3.92
C ALA A 155 23.90 11.66 2.40
N MET A 156 24.28 12.84 1.92
CA MET A 156 24.63 13.05 0.51
C MET A 156 25.84 12.22 0.10
N GLU A 157 26.91 12.24 0.90
CA GLU A 157 28.11 11.45 0.63
C GLU A 157 27.83 9.94 0.71
N ALA A 158 27.06 9.51 1.70
CA ALA A 158 26.64 8.12 1.83
C ALA A 158 25.80 7.67 0.62
N MET A 159 24.84 8.47 0.19
CA MET A 159 24.01 8.16 -1.01
C MET A 159 24.90 7.98 -2.25
N LYS A 160 25.91 8.84 -2.45
CA LYS A 160 26.83 8.72 -3.59
C LYS A 160 27.69 7.47 -3.51
N SER A 161 28.21 7.14 -2.33
CA SER A 161 29.11 5.99 -2.14
C SER A 161 28.35 4.66 -2.18
N GLU A 162 27.20 4.57 -1.56
CA GLU A 162 26.38 3.36 -1.48
C GLU A 162 25.50 3.19 -2.74
N GLY A 163 24.90 4.29 -3.17
CA GLY A 163 24.01 4.32 -4.33
C GLY A 163 24.74 4.38 -5.68
N GLY A 164 25.90 4.98 -5.74
CA GLY A 164 26.67 5.15 -6.98
C GLY A 164 26.22 6.32 -7.86
N LYS A 165 25.21 7.09 -7.48
CA LYS A 165 24.70 8.26 -8.22
C LYS A 165 24.33 9.40 -7.29
N ASP A 166 24.41 10.63 -7.82
CA ASP A 166 23.89 11.85 -7.18
C ASP A 166 22.41 12.07 -7.57
N GLN A 167 21.54 11.13 -7.17
CA GLN A 167 20.13 11.16 -7.52
C GLN A 167 19.27 10.67 -6.35
N ALA A 168 18.27 11.47 -5.95
CA ALA A 168 17.24 11.09 -4.98
C ALA A 168 15.83 11.13 -5.63
N PRO A 169 14.89 10.24 -5.23
CA PRO A 169 15.08 9.24 -4.17
C PRO A 169 16.03 8.13 -4.58
N CYS A 170 16.70 7.54 -3.59
CA CYS A 170 17.50 6.34 -3.75
C CYS A 170 17.21 5.40 -2.56
N LEU A 171 16.77 4.19 -2.84
CA LEU A 171 16.67 3.12 -1.85
C LEU A 171 17.88 2.21 -1.97
N VAL A 172 18.66 2.09 -0.90
CA VAL A 172 19.75 1.12 -0.77
C VAL A 172 19.27 0.01 0.16
N ALA A 173 19.11 -1.17 -0.36
CA ALA A 173 18.60 -2.35 0.34
C ALA A 173 19.21 -3.64 -0.25
N ASP A 174 19.59 -4.59 0.59
CA ASP A 174 20.11 -5.90 0.18
C ASP A 174 21.34 -5.82 -0.77
N GLY A 175 22.14 -4.74 -0.66
CA GLY A 175 23.28 -4.48 -1.55
C GLY A 175 22.93 -3.95 -2.92
N GLU A 176 21.67 -3.64 -3.18
CA GLU A 176 21.17 -3.04 -4.42
C GLU A 176 20.74 -1.59 -4.21
N SER A 177 20.76 -0.80 -5.29
CA SER A 177 20.34 0.60 -5.30
C SER A 177 19.26 0.83 -6.34
N LEU A 178 18.12 1.35 -5.90
CA LEU A 178 16.97 1.73 -6.74
C LEU A 178 16.75 3.25 -6.70
N TYR A 179 16.45 3.84 -7.85
CA TYR A 179 16.37 5.30 -7.99
C TYR A 179 14.99 5.84 -8.36
N GLU A 180 14.28 5.16 -9.23
CA GLU A 180 12.95 5.65 -9.66
C GLU A 180 11.92 5.39 -8.57
N SER A 181 11.12 6.41 -8.26
CA SER A 181 10.10 6.29 -7.20
C SER A 181 9.11 5.16 -7.45
N GLY A 182 8.76 4.89 -8.69
CA GLY A 182 7.90 3.77 -9.07
C GLY A 182 8.52 2.41 -8.72
N ASP A 183 9.79 2.22 -9.06
CA ASP A 183 10.54 0.99 -8.77
C ASP A 183 10.76 0.79 -7.27
N ILE A 184 11.07 1.88 -6.55
CA ILE A 184 11.18 1.87 -5.09
C ILE A 184 9.86 1.44 -4.45
N VAL A 185 8.75 2.03 -4.87
CA VAL A 185 7.41 1.68 -4.36
C VAL A 185 7.08 0.22 -4.66
N ALA A 186 7.33 -0.24 -5.89
CA ALA A 186 7.09 -1.63 -6.27
C ALA A 186 7.91 -2.62 -5.43
N LYS A 187 9.20 -2.33 -5.19
CA LYS A 187 10.07 -3.13 -4.31
C LYS A 187 9.54 -3.19 -2.88
N LEU A 188 9.19 -2.04 -2.29
CA LEU A 188 8.65 -1.97 -0.93
C LEU A 188 7.33 -2.75 -0.80
N VAL A 189 6.42 -2.59 -1.77
CA VAL A 189 5.15 -3.33 -1.79
C VAL A 189 5.39 -4.84 -1.89
N ALA A 190 6.27 -5.28 -2.79
CA ALA A 190 6.56 -6.71 -2.98
C ALA A 190 7.17 -7.36 -1.73
N GLN A 191 7.91 -6.60 -0.92
CA GLN A 191 8.52 -7.11 0.31
C GLN A 191 7.53 -7.24 1.47
N VAL A 192 6.52 -6.36 1.53
CA VAL A 192 5.60 -6.26 2.69
C VAL A 192 4.25 -6.93 2.41
N ALA A 193 3.81 -6.90 1.18
CA ALA A 193 2.56 -7.50 0.73
C ALA A 193 2.85 -8.53 -0.37
N PRO A 194 3.47 -9.68 -0.03
CA PRO A 194 3.61 -10.74 -1.01
C PRO A 194 2.19 -11.14 -1.44
N LEU A 195 1.83 -10.74 -2.64
CA LEU A 195 0.63 -11.28 -3.29
C LEU A 195 0.88 -12.77 -3.51
N PRO A 196 -0.10 -13.61 -3.21
CA PRO A 196 0.03 -15.05 -3.43
C PRO A 196 0.24 -15.39 -4.90
#